data_e1e4b2cd694e40472558fcea20be8bf5
#
_entry.id   e1e4b2cd694e40472558fcea20be8bf5
#
_cell.length_a   1.000
_cell.length_b   1.000
_cell.length_c   1.000
_cell.angle_alpha   90.00
_cell.angle_beta   90.00
_cell.angle_gamma   90.00
#
_symmetry.space_group_name_H-M   'P 1'
#
loop_
_entity.id
_entity.type
_entity.pdbx_description
1 polymer ?
#
loop_
_entity_poly.entity_id
_entity_poly.type
_entity_poly.pdbx_seq_one_letter_code
_entity_poly.pdbx_strand_id
1 'polypeptide(L)'
;PTRRSSDLPPQLKSYYDDLPFTIPGLGVIVLIVSMILIGMFAAGFVGSFFVRLGDWMVKKMPVISSVYSLLKQVFETFLSNKSQAFSRVALLEYPRKGIWILGFVSTDTGGEVRRILDREMVNVFIPTTPNPTSGFLIFVPREDLVFLEMTVEEGLKFVISGGIVTPEEAKKIKKR
;
A
#
# COMPACT_ATOMS: atom_id res chain seq x y z
N PRO A 1 23.99 46.96 27.45
CA PRO A 1 24.12 47.17 28.87
C PRO A 1 24.24 45.85 29.60
N THR A 2 25.47 45.52 29.99
CA THR A 2 25.76 44.34 30.81
C THR A 2 25.20 44.62 32.21
N ARG A 3 24.13 43.93 32.60
CA ARG A 3 23.65 43.92 33.97
C ARG A 3 24.78 43.48 34.89
N ARG A 4 25.29 44.41 35.71
CA ARG A 4 26.28 44.11 36.73
C ARG A 4 25.61 43.33 37.88
N SER A 5 26.38 42.43 38.47
CA SER A 5 25.98 41.63 39.64
C SER A 5 25.47 42.48 40.84
N SER A 6 25.66 43.79 40.78
CA SER A 6 25.17 44.77 41.77
C SER A 6 23.64 44.95 41.77
N ASP A 7 22.96 44.56 40.71
CA ASP A 7 21.51 44.81 40.54
C ASP A 7 20.64 43.64 41.02
N LEU A 8 21.25 42.60 41.60
CA LEU A 8 20.57 41.44 42.14
C LEU A 8 20.16 41.64 43.61
N PRO A 9 18.97 41.14 44.00
CA PRO A 9 18.55 41.15 45.42
C PRO A 9 19.57 40.38 46.27
N PRO A 10 19.79 40.82 47.53
CA PRO A 10 20.85 40.26 48.41
C PRO A 10 20.81 38.75 48.60
N GLN A 11 19.65 38.16 48.51
CA GLN A 11 19.42 36.72 48.66
C GLN A 11 19.93 35.89 47.46
N LEU A 12 20.03 36.50 46.27
CA LEU A 12 20.57 35.87 45.09
C LEU A 12 22.08 36.13 44.91
N LYS A 13 22.61 37.18 45.51
CA LYS A 13 24.05 37.47 45.49
C LYS A 13 24.88 36.36 46.14
N SER A 14 24.48 35.85 47.29
CA SER A 14 25.13 34.76 48.01
C SER A 14 25.21 33.48 47.15
N TYR A 15 24.20 33.21 46.35
CA TYR A 15 24.16 32.01 45.48
C TYR A 15 25.06 32.14 44.24
N TYR A 16 25.29 33.38 43.77
CA TYR A 16 26.15 33.66 42.62
C TYR A 16 27.63 33.70 42.98
N ASP A 17 27.95 34.17 44.21
CA ASP A 17 29.33 34.28 44.66
C ASP A 17 29.92 32.92 45.09
N ASP A 18 29.07 31.94 45.44
CA ASP A 18 29.48 30.57 45.78
C ASP A 18 29.62 29.62 44.58
N LEU A 19 29.31 30.07 43.35
CA LEU A 19 29.51 29.25 42.16
C LEU A 19 30.97 29.30 41.68
N PRO A 20 31.72 28.22 41.79
CA PRO A 20 33.16 28.20 41.49
C PRO A 20 33.53 28.40 39.99
N PHE A 21 32.53 28.55 39.11
CA PHE A 21 32.72 28.74 37.67
C PHE A 21 31.69 29.70 37.09
N THR A 22 31.99 30.98 37.08
CA THR A 22 31.32 31.96 36.21
C THR A 22 31.90 31.94 34.81
N ILE A 23 31.56 30.96 34.00
CA ILE A 23 31.88 30.99 32.59
C ILE A 23 30.84 31.93 31.91
N PRO A 24 31.28 33.09 31.37
CA PRO A 24 30.37 34.01 30.70
C PRO A 24 29.80 33.27 29.46
N GLY A 25 28.47 33.16 29.41
CA GLY A 25 27.79 32.42 28.30
C GLY A 25 27.29 31.02 28.64
N LEU A 26 27.67 30.41 29.75
CA LEU A 26 27.20 29.09 30.16
C LEU A 26 25.66 29.02 30.23
N GLY A 27 25.00 30.05 30.75
CA GLY A 27 23.55 30.13 30.80
C GLY A 27 22.89 30.10 29.42
N VAL A 28 23.49 30.74 28.44
CA VAL A 28 23.01 30.75 27.07
C VAL A 28 23.14 29.35 26.44
N ILE A 29 24.28 28.70 26.69
CA ILE A 29 24.50 27.32 26.18
C ILE A 29 23.49 26.34 26.79
N VAL A 30 23.28 26.42 28.12
CA VAL A 30 22.30 25.58 28.84
C VAL A 30 20.88 25.84 28.30
N LEU A 31 20.54 27.07 28.02
CA LEU A 31 19.24 27.45 27.49
C LEU A 31 19.03 26.87 26.05
N ILE A 32 20.04 27.00 25.20
CA ILE A 32 19.99 26.46 23.83
C ILE A 32 19.87 24.92 23.88
N VAL A 33 20.70 24.26 24.67
CA VAL A 33 20.65 22.79 24.82
C VAL A 33 19.30 22.34 25.34
N SER A 34 18.76 23.04 26.35
CA SER A 34 17.43 22.75 26.91
C SER A 34 16.33 22.90 25.85
N MET A 35 16.37 23.96 25.05
CA MET A 35 15.40 24.16 23.96
C MET A 35 15.49 23.07 22.90
N ILE A 36 16.70 22.64 22.53
CA ILE A 36 16.90 21.55 21.57
C ILE A 36 16.33 20.24 22.14
N LEU A 37 16.63 19.92 23.39
CA LEU A 37 16.13 18.68 24.03
C LEU A 37 14.60 18.69 24.14
N ILE A 38 14.02 19.80 24.60
CA ILE A 38 12.56 19.95 24.68
C ILE A 38 11.94 19.85 23.28
N GLY A 39 12.56 20.49 22.27
CA GLY A 39 12.09 20.44 20.88
C GLY A 39 12.14 19.01 20.31
N MET A 40 13.19 18.26 20.54
CA MET A 40 13.31 16.85 20.13
C MET A 40 12.28 15.95 20.82
N PHE A 41 12.09 16.14 22.14
CA PHE A 41 11.07 15.40 22.91
C PHE A 41 9.66 15.72 22.43
N ALA A 42 9.35 17.02 22.26
CA ALA A 42 8.05 17.46 21.76
C ALA A 42 7.76 16.96 20.34
N ALA A 43 8.74 17.05 19.43
CA ALA A 43 8.58 16.59 18.06
C ALA A 43 8.33 15.08 17.98
N GLY A 44 9.06 14.27 18.76
CA GLY A 44 8.87 12.83 18.83
C GLY A 44 7.51 12.44 19.41
N PHE A 45 7.09 13.10 20.49
CA PHE A 45 5.81 12.82 21.14
C PHE A 45 4.62 13.26 20.28
N VAL A 46 4.67 14.47 19.74
CA VAL A 46 3.62 15.02 18.86
C VAL A 46 3.51 14.19 17.58
N GLY A 47 4.64 13.87 16.94
CA GLY A 47 4.65 13.01 15.73
C GLY A 47 4.01 11.65 15.99
N SER A 48 4.41 10.96 17.06
CA SER A 48 3.85 9.65 17.41
C SER A 48 2.38 9.71 17.81
N PHE A 49 1.94 10.81 18.44
CA PHE A 49 0.54 11.03 18.77
C PHE A 49 -0.33 11.18 17.52
N PHE A 50 0.10 12.01 16.55
CA PHE A 50 -0.63 12.17 15.29
C PHE A 50 -0.68 10.89 14.44
N VAL A 51 0.41 10.13 14.40
CA VAL A 51 0.41 8.82 13.72
C VAL A 51 -0.57 7.86 14.39
N ARG A 52 -0.54 7.74 15.74
CA ARG A 52 -1.48 6.87 16.46
C ARG A 52 -2.94 7.33 16.32
N LEU A 53 -3.16 8.64 16.30
CA LEU A 53 -4.50 9.21 16.08
C LEU A 53 -4.99 8.91 14.67
N GLY A 54 -4.14 9.05 13.67
CA GLY A 54 -4.42 8.68 12.29
C GLY A 54 -4.75 7.18 12.16
N ASP A 55 -3.93 6.32 12.72
CA ASP A 55 -4.16 4.87 12.74
C ASP A 55 -5.47 4.49 13.46
N TRP A 56 -5.78 5.18 14.58
CA TRP A 56 -7.02 4.96 15.32
C TRP A 56 -8.24 5.41 14.51
N MET A 57 -8.17 6.58 13.84
CA MET A 57 -9.24 7.07 12.97
C MET A 57 -9.49 6.12 11.80
N VAL A 58 -8.42 5.64 11.13
CA VAL A 58 -8.51 4.69 10.02
C VAL A 58 -9.12 3.36 10.49
N LYS A 59 -8.70 2.85 11.65
CA LYS A 59 -9.25 1.60 12.22
C LYS A 59 -10.72 1.73 12.66
N LYS A 60 -11.16 2.93 13.03
CA LYS A 60 -12.52 3.18 13.52
C LYS A 60 -13.51 3.56 12.40
N MET A 61 -13.04 3.79 11.20
CA MET A 61 -13.92 4.03 10.04
C MET A 61 -14.46 2.70 9.49
N PRO A 62 -15.74 2.37 9.71
CA PRO A 62 -16.33 1.10 9.26
C PRO A 62 -16.30 0.93 7.73
N VAL A 63 -16.26 2.04 7.00
CA VAL A 63 -16.18 2.03 5.54
C VAL A 63 -14.81 1.52 5.04
N ILE A 64 -13.71 1.94 5.66
CA ILE A 64 -12.36 1.50 5.26
C ILE A 64 -12.13 0.04 5.62
N SER A 65 -12.60 -0.41 6.78
CA SER A 65 -12.51 -1.83 7.16
C SER A 65 -13.36 -2.72 6.25
N SER A 66 -14.52 -2.24 5.79
CA SER A 66 -15.36 -2.96 4.84
C SER A 66 -14.72 -3.03 3.46
N VAL A 67 -14.18 -1.94 2.95
CA VAL A 67 -13.44 -1.94 1.67
C VAL A 67 -12.19 -2.81 1.76
N TYR A 68 -11.43 -2.72 2.85
CA TYR A 68 -10.26 -3.58 3.07
C TYR A 68 -10.64 -5.06 3.17
N SER A 69 -11.71 -5.41 3.91
CA SER A 69 -12.17 -6.79 4.02
C SER A 69 -12.71 -7.33 2.69
N LEU A 70 -13.41 -6.51 1.91
CA LEU A 70 -13.84 -6.87 0.55
C LEU A 70 -12.64 -7.09 -0.37
N LEU A 71 -11.68 -6.19 -0.39
CA LEU A 71 -10.45 -6.35 -1.17
C LEU A 71 -9.67 -7.59 -0.71
N LYS A 72 -9.51 -7.78 0.60
CA LYS A 72 -8.86 -8.96 1.16
C LYS A 72 -9.59 -10.24 0.78
N GLN A 73 -10.92 -10.28 0.88
CA GLN A 73 -11.74 -11.43 0.50
C GLN A 73 -11.65 -11.72 -0.99
N VAL A 74 -11.65 -10.68 -1.84
CA VAL A 74 -11.42 -10.82 -3.27
C VAL A 74 -10.02 -11.38 -3.52
N PHE A 75 -8.96 -10.79 -2.94
CA PHE A 75 -7.60 -11.31 -3.07
C PHE A 75 -7.44 -12.73 -2.53
N GLU A 76 -8.04 -13.05 -1.38
CA GLU A 76 -8.03 -14.41 -0.84
C GLU A 76 -8.79 -15.39 -1.73
N THR A 77 -9.87 -14.98 -2.37
CA THR A 77 -10.60 -15.80 -3.36
C THR A 77 -9.76 -16.03 -4.60
N PHE A 78 -9.05 -15.03 -5.07
CA PHE A 78 -8.14 -15.14 -6.23
C PHE A 78 -6.84 -15.92 -5.91
N LEU A 79 -6.33 -15.82 -4.67
CA LEU A 79 -5.04 -16.39 -4.28
C LEU A 79 -5.15 -17.70 -3.51
N SER A 80 -6.34 -18.05 -2.98
CA SER A 80 -6.49 -19.26 -2.21
C SER A 80 -6.42 -20.49 -3.14
N ASN A 81 -5.40 -21.31 -2.92
CA ASN A 81 -5.17 -22.58 -3.61
C ASN A 81 -6.32 -23.61 -3.48
N LYS A 82 -7.40 -23.27 -2.77
CA LYS A 82 -8.57 -24.14 -2.58
C LYS A 82 -9.74 -23.86 -3.50
N SER A 83 -9.81 -22.70 -4.13
CA SER A 83 -10.78 -22.45 -5.18
C SER A 83 -10.02 -22.41 -6.51
N GLN A 84 -10.25 -23.36 -7.39
CA GLN A 84 -9.88 -23.34 -8.80
C GLN A 84 -10.61 -22.20 -9.55
N ALA A 85 -10.76 -21.03 -8.88
CA ALA A 85 -11.53 -19.93 -9.44
C ALA A 85 -10.91 -19.43 -10.75
N PHE A 86 -9.57 -19.35 -10.77
CA PHE A 86 -8.84 -19.04 -12.00
C PHE A 86 -7.68 -20.02 -12.17
N SER A 87 -7.72 -20.77 -13.26
CA SER A 87 -6.73 -21.81 -13.51
C SER A 87 -5.53 -21.31 -14.32
N ARG A 88 -5.72 -20.37 -15.20
CA ARG A 88 -4.69 -19.91 -16.15
C ARG A 88 -4.92 -18.47 -16.59
N VAL A 89 -3.85 -17.85 -17.05
CA VAL A 89 -3.88 -16.55 -17.74
C VAL A 89 -3.83 -16.80 -19.24
N ALA A 90 -4.63 -16.06 -20.00
CA ALA A 90 -4.64 -16.18 -21.46
C ALA A 90 -4.77 -14.80 -22.11
N LEU A 91 -4.30 -14.71 -23.35
CA LEU A 91 -4.61 -13.62 -24.25
C LEU A 91 -5.73 -14.04 -25.20
N LEU A 92 -6.57 -13.08 -25.54
CA LEU A 92 -7.59 -13.27 -26.56
C LEU A 92 -7.77 -11.98 -27.36
N GLU A 93 -8.25 -12.11 -28.59
CA GLU A 93 -8.58 -10.94 -29.42
C GLU A 93 -9.93 -10.36 -28.99
N TYR A 94 -9.92 -9.14 -28.47
CA TYR A 94 -11.12 -8.43 -28.01
C TYR A 94 -10.90 -6.91 -28.06
N PRO A 95 -11.85 -6.08 -28.49
CA PRO A 95 -13.19 -6.43 -29.03
C PRO A 95 -13.21 -6.83 -30.50
N ARG A 96 -12.04 -6.83 -31.15
CA ARG A 96 -11.90 -7.21 -32.56
C ARG A 96 -10.52 -7.78 -32.85
N LYS A 97 -10.39 -8.44 -34.00
CA LYS A 97 -9.11 -8.98 -34.49
C LYS A 97 -8.00 -7.93 -34.48
N GLY A 98 -6.81 -8.36 -34.04
CA GLY A 98 -5.60 -7.53 -33.94
C GLY A 98 -5.50 -6.69 -32.66
N ILE A 99 -6.51 -6.69 -31.78
CA ILE A 99 -6.44 -6.09 -30.46
C ILE A 99 -6.51 -7.20 -29.41
N TRP A 100 -5.50 -7.25 -28.53
CA TRP A 100 -5.34 -8.30 -27.54
C TRP A 100 -5.63 -7.80 -26.14
N ILE A 101 -6.29 -8.64 -25.38
CA ILE A 101 -6.59 -8.38 -23.97
C ILE A 101 -6.17 -9.58 -23.12
N LEU A 102 -5.77 -9.30 -21.88
CA LEU A 102 -5.43 -10.33 -20.90
C LEU A 102 -6.68 -10.74 -20.13
N GLY A 103 -6.92 -12.05 -20.06
CA GLY A 103 -8.03 -12.63 -19.32
C GLY A 103 -7.59 -13.73 -18.37
N PHE A 104 -8.41 -13.95 -17.34
CA PHE A 104 -8.24 -15.04 -16.38
C PHE A 104 -9.28 -16.12 -16.63
N VAL A 105 -8.81 -17.29 -17.03
CA VAL A 105 -9.65 -18.44 -17.34
C VAL A 105 -10.07 -19.10 -16.04
N SER A 106 -11.38 -19.27 -15.82
CA SER A 106 -11.91 -19.92 -14.63
C SER A 106 -12.27 -21.39 -14.87
N THR A 107 -13.43 -21.65 -15.44
CA THR A 107 -13.97 -23.00 -15.64
C THR A 107 -14.54 -23.12 -17.04
N ASP A 108 -14.79 -24.35 -17.45
CA ASP A 108 -15.60 -24.61 -18.65
C ASP A 108 -17.03 -24.08 -18.45
N THR A 109 -17.59 -23.52 -19.51
CA THR A 109 -18.95 -22.97 -19.47
C THR A 109 -19.96 -24.08 -19.24
N GLY A 110 -20.79 -23.91 -18.24
CA GLY A 110 -21.81 -24.90 -17.85
C GLY A 110 -23.24 -24.37 -17.95
N GLY A 111 -24.18 -25.22 -17.53
CA GLY A 111 -25.59 -24.86 -17.34
C GLY A 111 -26.33 -24.44 -18.62
N GLU A 112 -27.16 -23.41 -18.47
CA GLU A 112 -28.00 -22.90 -19.56
C GLU A 112 -27.20 -22.26 -20.69
N VAL A 113 -26.12 -21.53 -20.33
CA VAL A 113 -25.26 -20.87 -21.32
C VAL A 113 -24.64 -21.88 -22.30
N ARG A 114 -24.14 -23.02 -21.78
CA ARG A 114 -23.60 -24.08 -22.63
C ARG A 114 -24.66 -24.65 -23.59
N ARG A 115 -25.90 -24.83 -23.07
CA ARG A 115 -26.99 -25.36 -23.90
C ARG A 115 -27.40 -24.43 -25.04
N ILE A 116 -27.32 -23.10 -24.80
CA ILE A 116 -27.71 -22.09 -25.78
C ILE A 116 -26.59 -21.90 -26.83
N LEU A 117 -25.34 -21.86 -26.40
CA LEU A 117 -24.20 -21.61 -27.31
C LEU A 117 -23.84 -22.82 -28.17
N ASP A 118 -24.27 -24.04 -27.78
CA ASP A 118 -24.04 -25.32 -28.47
C ASP A 118 -22.57 -25.55 -28.90
N ARG A 119 -21.63 -25.06 -28.13
CA ARG A 119 -20.17 -25.15 -28.32
C ARG A 119 -19.46 -25.31 -26.98
N GLU A 120 -18.25 -25.89 -27.07
CA GLU A 120 -17.34 -25.92 -25.91
C GLU A 120 -16.72 -24.53 -25.69
N MET A 121 -17.21 -23.87 -24.65
CA MET A 121 -16.79 -22.54 -24.28
C MET A 121 -16.14 -22.56 -22.90
N VAL A 122 -15.23 -21.65 -22.66
CA VAL A 122 -14.62 -21.39 -21.35
C VAL A 122 -14.99 -20.02 -20.83
N ASN A 123 -15.15 -19.93 -19.53
CA ASN A 123 -15.42 -18.70 -18.85
C ASN A 123 -14.13 -17.92 -18.67
N VAL A 124 -14.08 -16.70 -19.16
CA VAL A 124 -12.92 -15.83 -19.05
C VAL A 124 -13.32 -14.52 -18.39
N PHE A 125 -12.65 -14.19 -17.32
CA PHE A 125 -12.78 -12.90 -16.66
C PHE A 125 -11.76 -11.90 -17.23
N ILE A 126 -12.24 -10.79 -17.74
CA ILE A 126 -11.45 -9.68 -18.26
C ILE A 126 -11.44 -8.57 -17.24
N PRO A 127 -10.36 -8.35 -16.48
CA PRO A 127 -10.28 -7.32 -15.45
C PRO A 127 -10.13 -5.92 -16.05
N THR A 128 -10.56 -4.91 -15.31
CA THR A 128 -10.23 -3.52 -15.60
C THR A 128 -8.88 -3.11 -14.99
N THR A 129 -8.20 -2.16 -15.59
CA THR A 129 -6.94 -1.57 -15.12
C THR A 129 -7.21 -0.17 -14.52
N PRO A 130 -6.64 0.19 -13.36
CA PRO A 130 -5.77 -0.60 -12.47
C PRO A 130 -6.53 -1.46 -11.46
N ASN A 131 -7.87 -1.41 -11.44
CA ASN A 131 -8.69 -2.14 -10.46
C ASN A 131 -9.17 -3.48 -11.04
N PRO A 132 -8.53 -4.62 -10.65
CA PRO A 132 -8.89 -5.93 -11.17
C PRO A 132 -10.14 -6.54 -10.52
N THR A 133 -10.79 -5.86 -9.56
CA THR A 133 -12.00 -6.36 -8.89
C THR A 133 -13.25 -6.18 -9.73
N SER A 134 -13.19 -5.36 -10.77
CA SER A 134 -14.22 -5.14 -11.77
C SER A 134 -13.76 -5.63 -13.14
N GLY A 135 -14.70 -5.91 -14.02
CA GLY A 135 -14.40 -6.43 -15.34
C GLY A 135 -15.61 -7.03 -16.03
N PHE A 136 -15.34 -7.83 -17.05
CA PHE A 136 -16.34 -8.51 -17.84
C PHE A 136 -16.18 -10.04 -17.70
N LEU A 137 -17.30 -10.75 -17.66
CA LEU A 137 -17.32 -12.20 -17.85
C LEU A 137 -17.69 -12.45 -19.30
N ILE A 138 -16.82 -13.13 -20.01
CA ILE A 138 -17.07 -13.53 -21.41
C ILE A 138 -16.94 -15.04 -21.57
N PHE A 139 -17.60 -15.55 -22.60
CA PHE A 139 -17.58 -16.96 -22.95
C PHE A 139 -16.87 -17.07 -24.29
N VAL A 140 -15.77 -17.81 -24.34
CA VAL A 140 -14.87 -17.86 -25.51
C VAL A 140 -14.59 -19.32 -25.86
N PRO A 141 -14.56 -19.69 -27.16
CA PRO A 141 -14.05 -20.98 -27.58
C PRO A 141 -12.62 -21.17 -27.07
N ARG A 142 -12.30 -22.36 -26.58
CA ARG A 142 -10.96 -22.64 -26.04
C ARG A 142 -9.85 -22.46 -27.05
N GLU A 143 -10.16 -22.65 -28.32
CA GLU A 143 -9.27 -22.49 -29.46
C GLU A 143 -8.86 -21.06 -29.76
N ASP A 144 -9.70 -20.08 -29.33
CA ASP A 144 -9.43 -18.65 -29.50
C ASP A 144 -8.54 -18.08 -28.38
N LEU A 145 -8.13 -18.89 -27.41
CA LEU A 145 -7.31 -18.50 -26.29
C LEU A 145 -5.84 -18.87 -26.50
N VAL A 146 -4.96 -17.88 -26.33
CA VAL A 146 -3.52 -18.08 -26.26
C VAL A 146 -3.10 -18.14 -24.79
N PHE A 147 -2.89 -19.33 -24.25
CA PHE A 147 -2.50 -19.52 -22.86
C PHE A 147 -1.08 -19.02 -22.60
N LEU A 148 -0.92 -18.30 -21.49
CA LEU A 148 0.37 -17.77 -21.05
C LEU A 148 0.98 -18.65 -19.95
N GLU A 149 2.31 -18.62 -19.86
CA GLU A 149 3.05 -19.33 -18.81
C GLU A 149 3.05 -18.61 -17.46
N MET A 150 2.68 -17.31 -17.47
CA MET A 150 2.61 -16.52 -16.24
C MET A 150 1.53 -17.05 -15.29
N THR A 151 1.80 -16.93 -14.01
CA THR A 151 0.85 -17.25 -12.95
C THR A 151 -0.27 -16.20 -12.88
N VAL A 152 -1.40 -16.55 -12.26
CA VAL A 152 -2.51 -15.61 -12.02
C VAL A 152 -2.02 -14.39 -11.22
N GLU A 153 -1.13 -14.58 -10.25
CA GLU A 153 -0.55 -13.48 -9.46
C GLU A 153 0.29 -12.53 -10.33
N GLU A 154 1.10 -13.08 -11.24
CA GLU A 154 1.90 -12.27 -12.18
C GLU A 154 0.99 -11.50 -13.16
N GLY A 155 -0.06 -12.15 -13.66
CA GLY A 155 -1.06 -11.51 -14.51
C GLY A 155 -1.80 -10.37 -13.80
N LEU A 156 -2.20 -10.56 -12.52
CA LEU A 156 -2.81 -9.50 -11.71
C LEU A 156 -1.87 -8.30 -11.53
N LYS A 157 -0.58 -8.53 -11.23
CA LYS A 157 0.41 -7.45 -11.13
C LYS A 157 0.56 -6.68 -12.43
N PHE A 158 0.55 -7.40 -13.56
CA PHE A 158 0.61 -6.81 -14.89
C PHE A 158 -0.60 -5.90 -15.16
N VAL A 159 -1.82 -6.35 -14.83
CA VAL A 159 -3.06 -5.58 -14.97
C VAL A 159 -3.07 -4.35 -14.06
N ILE A 160 -2.74 -4.51 -12.77
CA ILE A 160 -2.73 -3.42 -11.78
C ILE A 160 -1.72 -2.33 -12.17
N SER A 161 -0.58 -2.72 -12.72
CA SER A 161 0.47 -1.78 -13.15
C SER A 161 0.19 -1.12 -14.51
N GLY A 162 -0.91 -1.49 -15.19
CA GLY A 162 -1.17 -1.01 -16.55
C GLY A 162 -0.15 -1.52 -17.59
N GLY A 163 0.44 -2.69 -17.34
CA GLY A 163 1.45 -3.29 -18.20
C GLY A 163 2.88 -2.81 -17.96
N ILE A 164 3.11 -1.96 -16.95
CA ILE A 164 4.45 -1.43 -16.65
C ILE A 164 5.34 -2.51 -16.01
N VAL A 165 4.79 -3.31 -15.09
CA VAL A 165 5.52 -4.37 -14.39
C VAL A 165 5.35 -5.69 -15.13
N THR A 166 6.38 -6.13 -15.83
CA THR A 166 6.38 -7.44 -16.49
C THR A 166 6.73 -8.58 -15.52
N PRO A 167 6.28 -9.83 -15.75
CA PRO A 167 6.60 -10.97 -14.88
C PRO A 167 8.11 -11.22 -14.71
N GLU A 168 8.91 -10.94 -15.72
CA GLU A 168 10.38 -11.09 -15.68
C GLU A 168 11.04 -10.05 -14.76
N GLU A 169 10.56 -8.82 -14.78
CA GLU A 169 11.04 -7.75 -13.89
C GLU A 169 10.63 -8.01 -12.43
N ALA A 170 9.44 -8.53 -12.19
CA ALA A 170 9.00 -8.92 -10.86
C ALA A 170 9.90 -10.01 -10.25
N LYS A 171 10.41 -10.96 -11.06
CA LYS A 171 11.39 -11.96 -10.61
C LYS A 171 12.76 -11.38 -10.27
N LYS A 172 13.20 -10.32 -10.97
CA LYS A 172 14.47 -9.62 -10.68
C LYS A 172 14.41 -8.83 -9.37
N ILE A 173 13.27 -8.20 -9.06
CA ILE A 173 13.07 -7.44 -7.81
C ILE A 173 13.06 -8.36 -6.59
N LYS A 174 12.49 -9.56 -6.69
CA LYS A 174 12.40 -10.53 -5.59
C LYS A 174 13.75 -11.21 -5.25
N LYS A 175 14.76 -11.11 -6.13
CA LYS A 175 16.11 -11.68 -5.94
C LYS A 175 17.12 -10.67 -5.37
N ARG A 176 16.75 -9.43 -5.14
CA ARG A 176 17.54 -8.39 -4.46
C ARG A 176 17.04 -8.19 -3.04
#